data_4dee056ecb77ca17c3f81bf5acb421c1
#
_entry.id   4dee056ecb77ca17c3f81bf5acb421c1
#
_cell.length_a   1.000
_cell.length_b   1.000
_cell.length_c   1.000
_cell.angle_alpha   90.00
_cell.angle_beta   90.00
_cell.angle_gamma   90.00
#
_symmetry.space_group_name_H-M   'P 1'
#
loop_
_entity.id
_entity.type
_entity.pdbx_description
1 polymer ?
#
loop_
_entity_poly.entity_id
_entity_poly.type
_entity_poly.pdbx_seq_one_letter_code
_entity_poly.pdbx_strand_id
1 'polypeptide(L)'
;MTTFKDMEDNLKSFIIQEQSDAHNIKTVSLAKYNNIKVWMDPSKNSIPHVNIRISISEATFLLEGFNKTNGGLGYEERFVLKWFGRFGIKEKLVELWSFAEKNKEDR
;
A
#
# COMPACT_ATOMS: atom_id res chain seq x y z
N MET A 1 -13.64 3.75 -11.44
CA MET A 1 -12.33 3.13 -11.61
C MET A 1 -11.47 3.37 -10.37
N THR A 2 -10.81 2.34 -9.88
CA THR A 2 -9.91 2.46 -8.72
C THR A 2 -8.64 3.20 -9.11
N THR A 3 -8.20 4.12 -8.27
CA THR A 3 -6.96 4.86 -8.47
C THR A 3 -5.99 4.59 -7.34
N PHE A 4 -4.72 4.97 -7.51
CA PHE A 4 -3.75 4.87 -6.43
C PHE A 4 -4.18 5.73 -5.25
N LYS A 5 -4.77 6.89 -5.52
CA LYS A 5 -5.28 7.77 -4.46
C LYS A 5 -6.37 7.06 -3.65
N ASP A 6 -7.26 6.32 -4.32
CA ASP A 6 -8.28 5.54 -3.63
C ASP A 6 -7.66 4.51 -2.70
N MET A 7 -6.58 3.87 -3.15
CA MET A 7 -5.90 2.87 -2.32
C MET A 7 -5.18 3.52 -1.14
N GLU A 8 -4.59 4.70 -1.36
CA GLU A 8 -3.95 5.45 -0.29
C GLU A 8 -4.97 5.82 0.80
N ASP A 9 -6.11 6.32 0.40
CA ASP A 9 -7.17 6.70 1.33
C ASP A 9 -7.74 5.48 2.07
N ASN A 10 -7.89 4.37 1.35
CA ASN A 10 -8.39 3.14 1.94
C ASN A 10 -7.41 2.61 2.99
N LEU A 11 -6.12 2.58 2.66
CA LEU A 11 -5.10 2.11 3.59
C LEU A 11 -5.02 3.02 4.82
N LYS A 12 -5.08 4.33 4.62
CA LYS A 12 -5.07 5.28 5.73
C LYS A 12 -6.22 4.99 6.69
N SER A 13 -7.43 4.84 6.17
CA SER A 13 -8.60 4.56 6.98
C SER A 13 -8.45 3.24 7.74
N PHE A 14 -7.91 2.23 7.07
CA PHE A 14 -7.71 0.94 7.68
C PHE A 14 -6.74 1.02 8.86
N ILE A 15 -5.60 1.68 8.66
CA ILE A 15 -4.58 1.81 9.72
C ILE A 15 -5.14 2.55 10.93
N ILE A 16 -5.86 3.64 10.69
CA ILE A 16 -6.45 4.42 11.76
C ILE A 16 -7.45 3.58 12.55
N GLN A 17 -8.30 2.83 11.84
CA GLN A 17 -9.29 1.98 12.49
C GLN A 17 -8.64 0.87 13.32
N GLU A 18 -7.59 0.23 12.77
CA GLU A 18 -6.89 -0.84 13.49
C GLU A 18 -6.26 -0.32 14.78
N GLN A 19 -5.71 0.88 14.74
CA GLN A 19 -5.12 1.45 15.94
C GLN A 19 -6.17 1.86 16.96
N SER A 20 -7.33 2.31 16.50
CA SER A 20 -8.43 2.63 17.40
C SER A 20 -8.89 1.39 18.17
N ASP A 21 -8.92 0.25 17.49
CA ASP A 21 -9.33 -1.00 18.11
C ASP A 21 -8.31 -1.52 19.12
N ALA A 22 -7.08 -1.05 19.04
CA ALA A 22 -6.01 -1.51 19.92
C ALA A 22 -5.99 -0.84 21.29
N HIS A 23 -6.85 0.10 21.57
CA HIS A 23 -7.01 0.76 22.87
C HIS A 23 -5.83 1.62 23.33
N ASN A 24 -4.79 1.78 22.53
CA ASN A 24 -3.59 2.50 22.93
C ASN A 24 -3.26 3.64 22.00
N ILE A 25 -4.25 4.47 21.71
CA ILE A 25 -4.09 5.45 20.68
C ILE A 25 -3.73 6.83 21.18
N LYS A 26 -3.67 7.01 22.46
CA LYS A 26 -3.55 8.33 23.06
C LYS A 26 -2.40 9.16 22.52
N THR A 27 -1.35 8.50 22.09
CA THR A 27 -0.13 9.18 21.67
C THR A 27 0.14 9.06 20.19
N VAL A 28 -0.76 8.45 19.44
CA VAL A 28 -0.53 8.25 18.01
C VAL A 28 -0.70 9.57 17.27
N SER A 29 0.35 9.99 16.58
CA SER A 29 0.27 11.13 15.69
C SER A 29 -0.35 10.69 14.37
N LEU A 30 -1.56 11.14 14.09
CA LEU A 30 -2.22 10.80 12.85
C LEU A 30 -1.65 11.54 11.65
N ALA A 31 -0.83 12.58 11.92
CA ALA A 31 -0.27 13.39 10.84
C ALA A 31 0.59 12.58 9.87
N LYS A 32 1.31 11.57 10.36
CA LYS A 32 2.15 10.77 9.48
C LYS A 32 1.36 9.98 8.45
N TYR A 33 0.09 9.71 8.72
CA TYR A 33 -0.75 8.96 7.79
C TYR A 33 -1.29 9.82 6.66
N ASN A 34 -1.07 11.14 6.72
CA ASN A 34 -1.34 12.01 5.59
C ASN A 34 -0.29 11.86 4.49
N ASN A 35 0.82 11.19 4.79
CA ASN A 35 1.92 10.97 3.85
C ASN A 35 2.00 9.51 3.42
N ILE A 36 0.87 8.92 3.13
CA ILE A 36 0.81 7.57 2.58
C ILE A 36 0.81 7.68 1.07
N LYS A 37 1.70 6.90 0.42
CA LYS A 37 1.76 6.80 -1.03
C LYS A 37 1.71 5.34 -1.44
N VAL A 38 0.97 5.08 -2.52
CA VAL A 38 0.89 3.75 -3.13
C VAL A 38 1.21 3.93 -4.60
N TRP A 39 2.21 3.20 -5.10
CA TRP A 39 2.57 3.34 -6.52
C TRP A 39 3.20 2.05 -7.02
N MET A 40 3.39 1.98 -8.33
CA MET A 40 3.98 0.82 -9.00
C MET A 40 4.92 1.31 -10.08
N ASP A 41 6.01 0.54 -10.33
CA ASP A 41 7.03 0.91 -11.30
C ASP A 41 7.24 -0.19 -12.34
N PRO A 42 6.27 -0.45 -13.23
CA PRO A 42 6.42 -1.53 -14.21
C PRO A 42 7.55 -1.30 -15.20
N SER A 43 7.97 -0.05 -15.40
CA SER A 43 9.11 0.24 -16.26
C SER A 43 10.44 -0.13 -15.63
N LYS A 44 10.51 -0.18 -14.30
CA LYS A 44 11.74 -0.54 -13.59
C LYS A 44 11.80 -2.02 -13.26
N ASN A 45 10.64 -2.63 -13.03
CA ASN A 45 10.55 -4.03 -12.64
C ASN A 45 9.26 -4.61 -13.20
N SER A 46 9.40 -5.58 -14.10
CA SER A 46 8.25 -6.20 -14.77
C SER A 46 7.50 -7.21 -13.90
N ILE A 47 8.05 -7.57 -12.76
CA ILE A 47 7.34 -8.47 -11.84
C ILE A 47 6.26 -7.68 -11.10
N PRO A 48 4.99 -8.14 -11.12
CA PRO A 48 3.92 -7.40 -10.47
C PRO A 48 4.21 -7.11 -9.00
N HIS A 49 4.18 -5.84 -8.65
CA HIS A 49 4.52 -5.40 -7.29
C HIS A 49 3.73 -4.14 -6.92
N VAL A 50 3.76 -3.81 -5.64
CA VAL A 50 3.23 -2.55 -5.14
C VAL A 50 4.24 -1.96 -4.17
N ASN A 51 4.46 -0.65 -4.30
CA ASN A 51 5.31 0.11 -3.39
C ASN A 51 4.41 0.89 -2.45
N ILE A 52 4.74 0.89 -1.17
CA ILE A 52 3.99 1.63 -0.17
C ILE A 52 4.95 2.48 0.64
N ARG A 53 4.57 3.73 0.85
CA ARG A 53 5.32 4.65 1.69
C ARG A 53 4.40 5.17 2.77
N ILE A 54 4.87 5.14 4.00
CA ILE A 54 4.18 5.73 5.14
C ILE A 54 5.19 6.64 5.83
N SER A 55 4.95 7.96 5.75
CA SER A 55 5.88 8.95 6.25
C SER A 55 7.22 8.82 5.53
N ILE A 56 8.30 8.44 6.23
CA ILE A 56 9.63 8.31 5.62
C ILE A 56 10.01 6.85 5.33
N SER A 57 9.13 5.92 5.65
CA SER A 57 9.42 4.50 5.47
C SER A 57 8.77 3.98 4.19
N GLU A 58 9.51 3.17 3.44
CA GLU A 58 9.03 2.58 2.20
C GLU A 58 9.29 1.08 2.17
N ALA A 59 8.40 0.35 1.52
CA ALA A 59 8.59 -1.08 1.28
C ALA A 59 7.94 -1.48 -0.03
N THR A 60 8.48 -2.53 -0.63
CA THR A 60 7.95 -3.10 -1.87
C THR A 60 7.49 -4.53 -1.60
N PHE A 61 6.29 -4.85 -2.08
CA PHE A 61 5.69 -6.16 -1.91
C PHE A 61 5.30 -6.71 -3.27
N LEU A 62 5.53 -8.00 -3.49
CA LEU A 62 5.02 -8.66 -4.70
C LEU A 62 3.51 -8.77 -4.60
N LEU A 63 2.81 -8.64 -5.74
CA LEU A 63 1.36 -8.85 -5.73
C LEU A 63 1.01 -10.31 -5.52
N GLU A 64 1.88 -11.21 -5.91
CA GLU A 64 1.67 -12.63 -5.65
C GLU A 64 2.21 -12.95 -4.26
N GLY A 65 1.31 -13.32 -3.35
CA GLY A 65 1.68 -13.70 -1.99
C GLY A 65 2.04 -12.54 -1.08
N PHE A 66 2.12 -11.32 -1.62
CA PHE A 66 2.47 -10.12 -0.86
C PHE A 66 3.76 -10.26 -0.06
N ASN A 67 4.74 -10.95 -0.64
CA ASN A 67 6.04 -11.09 -0.01
C ASN A 67 6.84 -9.79 -0.17
N LYS A 68 7.40 -9.32 0.94
CA LYS A 68 8.21 -8.12 0.90
C LYS A 68 9.56 -8.41 0.21
N THR A 69 9.93 -7.58 -0.75
CA THR A 69 11.18 -7.75 -1.48
C THR A 69 12.18 -6.65 -1.17
N ASN A 70 11.74 -5.55 -0.60
CA ASN A 70 12.65 -4.44 -0.31
C ASN A 70 12.07 -3.54 0.77
N GLY A 71 12.94 -2.89 1.53
CA GLY A 71 12.56 -1.89 2.50
C GLY A 71 11.85 -2.44 3.73
N GLY A 72 11.15 -1.56 4.42
CA GLY A 72 10.37 -1.91 5.59
C GLY A 72 9.56 -0.73 6.08
N LEU A 73 8.40 -0.99 6.63
CA LEU A 73 7.48 0.05 7.11
C LEU A 73 7.47 0.17 8.63
N GLY A 74 8.31 -0.61 9.31
CA GLY A 74 8.37 -0.55 10.78
C GLY A 74 7.08 -1.04 11.40
N TYR A 75 6.61 -0.28 12.39
CA TYR A 75 5.43 -0.66 13.16
C TYR A 75 4.18 -0.85 12.27
N GLU A 76 4.02 0.00 11.28
CA GLU A 76 2.83 -0.03 10.42
C GLU A 76 2.82 -1.18 9.43
N GLU A 77 3.94 -1.87 9.23
CA GLU A 77 3.98 -2.97 8.26
C GLU A 77 2.95 -4.06 8.59
N ARG A 78 2.72 -4.34 9.86
CA ARG A 78 1.72 -5.32 10.28
C ARG A 78 0.33 -4.98 9.79
N PHE A 79 0.01 -3.69 9.79
CA PHE A 79 -1.31 -3.25 9.32
C PHE A 79 -1.41 -3.36 7.80
N VAL A 80 -0.32 -3.07 7.10
CA VAL A 80 -0.29 -3.17 5.64
C VAL A 80 -0.48 -4.62 5.21
N LEU A 81 0.21 -5.55 5.86
CA LEU A 81 0.06 -6.98 5.54
C LEU A 81 -1.37 -7.46 5.79
N LYS A 82 -1.97 -7.00 6.87
CA LYS A 82 -3.36 -7.33 7.18
C LYS A 82 -4.32 -6.73 6.14
N TRP A 83 -4.03 -5.51 5.71
CA TRP A 83 -4.81 -4.81 4.70
C TRP A 83 -4.81 -5.55 3.37
N PHE A 84 -3.67 -6.13 2.96
CA PHE A 84 -3.60 -6.92 1.74
C PHE A 84 -4.58 -8.09 1.75
N GLY A 85 -4.91 -8.61 2.93
CA GLY A 85 -5.84 -9.73 3.06
C GLY A 85 -7.31 -9.33 3.05
N ARG A 86 -7.62 -8.04 3.01
CA ARG A 86 -9.00 -7.60 3.01
C ARG A 86 -9.66 -7.88 1.67
N PHE A 87 -10.96 -8.11 1.74
CA PHE A 87 -11.77 -8.39 0.56
C PHE A 87 -11.60 -7.30 -0.50
N GLY A 88 -11.26 -7.69 -1.70
CA GLY A 88 -11.18 -6.80 -2.84
C GLY A 88 -9.88 -6.01 -3.00
N ILE A 89 -9.00 -6.01 -1.99
CA ILE A 89 -7.78 -5.22 -2.08
C ILE A 89 -6.83 -5.78 -3.13
N LYS A 90 -6.60 -7.09 -3.12
CA LYS A 90 -5.71 -7.70 -4.10
C LYS A 90 -6.21 -7.46 -5.53
N GLU A 91 -7.50 -7.63 -5.74
CA GLU A 91 -8.10 -7.43 -7.06
C GLU A 91 -7.90 -6.01 -7.56
N LYS A 92 -8.06 -5.02 -6.68
CA LYS A 92 -7.84 -3.62 -7.04
C LYS A 92 -6.40 -3.34 -7.37
N LEU A 93 -5.47 -3.93 -6.60
CA LEU A 93 -4.04 -3.74 -6.87
C LEU A 93 -3.64 -4.40 -8.18
N VAL A 94 -4.18 -5.57 -8.50
CA VAL A 94 -3.92 -6.23 -9.77
C VAL A 94 -4.45 -5.38 -10.93
N GLU A 95 -5.62 -4.81 -10.77
CA GLU A 95 -6.20 -3.91 -11.77
C GLU A 95 -5.29 -2.70 -12.01
N LEU A 96 -4.80 -2.09 -10.93
CA LEU A 96 -3.90 -0.96 -11.04
C LEU A 96 -2.58 -1.34 -11.70
N TRP A 97 -2.07 -2.52 -11.42
CA TRP A 97 -0.86 -3.01 -12.07
C TRP A 97 -1.06 -3.13 -13.58
N SER A 98 -2.17 -3.74 -13.99
CA SER A 98 -2.47 -3.90 -15.41
C SER A 98 -2.58 -2.56 -16.12
N PHE A 99 -3.19 -1.59 -15.45
CA PHE A 99 -3.32 -0.24 -16.00
C PHE A 99 -1.96 0.44 -16.12
N ALA A 100 -1.14 0.35 -15.08
CA ALA A 100 0.18 0.98 -15.08
C ALA A 100 1.11 0.34 -16.11
N GLU A 101 1.05 -0.97 -16.26
CA GLU A 101 1.85 -1.69 -17.25
C GLU A 101 1.45 -1.31 -18.66
N LYS A 102 0.16 -1.17 -18.91
CA LYS A 102 -0.35 -0.76 -20.19
C LYS A 102 0.11 0.64 -20.57
N ASN A 103 0.09 1.54 -19.60
CA ASN A 103 0.49 2.94 -19.84
C ASN A 103 1.98 3.09 -20.09
N LYS A 104 2.80 2.21 -19.55
CA LYS A 104 4.24 2.31 -19.79
C LYS A 104 4.59 2.04 -21.25
N GLU A 105 3.76 1.26 -21.95
CA GLU A 105 4.00 0.93 -23.35
C GLU A 105 3.69 2.08 -24.28
N ASP A 106 2.95 3.07 -23.81
CA ASP A 106 2.53 4.21 -24.61
C ASP A 106 3.57 5.34 -24.62
N ARG A 107 4.73 5.09 -24.08
CA ARG A 107 5.79 6.12 -24.00
C ARG A 107 6.84 5.98 -25.08
#